data_52f56451538cd5e1e5f8f85db73b5244
#
_entry.id   52f56451538cd5e1e5f8f85db73b5244
#
_cell.length_a   1.000
_cell.length_b   1.000
_cell.length_c   1.000
_cell.angle_alpha   90.00
_cell.angle_beta   90.00
_cell.angle_gamma   90.00
#
_symmetry.space_group_name_H-M   'P 1'
#
loop_
_entity.id
_entity.type
_entity.pdbx_description
1 polymer ?
#
loop_
_entity_poly.entity_id
_entity_poly.type
_entity_poly.pdbx_seq_one_letter_code
_entity_poly.pdbx_strand_id
1 'polypeptide(L)'
;MRRFFLISSFLTLFAIGSSAQWKPAGDKIKTDWASQINPANVLPEYPRPIMERSDWKNLNGLWNYAVINKGEHLPAEFEGQILVPFAIESSLSGVGKRINENQELVYQRSFKIPSAWKGKQVLLHFGAVDWKTDVWVNDVKVGSHTGGFTPFSFDITAALSGKGNNQLVVKVWDPTDKGPQPRGKQVSNPEGIWYTPVSGIWQTVWMEPVAGKHIENLRITPDIDRNMLTVKAELNKACPSDFVEVNVYDGNQLVATGKSINAEPVEVSMPRNAKLWSPDSPFLYTLKVTLKSGGKVVDKVDSYAAMRKYSTRRDADGIVRLELNNEALFQFGPLDQGWWPDGLYTAPTDEALLYDVQKTKDFGFNMIRKHIKVEPARWYTHCDRLGIIVWQDMPSGDRNPEWQNRRYFDGTELKRSTESEAYYHKEWKEIMDCLYSYPCIGTWVPFNEAWGQFKTVEIAEWTKQYDPTRLVNPASGGNHYTCGDMLDLHNYPQPEMYLYDAQRATVLGEYGGIGLVLKDHLWEPNRNWGYVQFNSSKEVTDEYVKYADMLYQMIKRGFSAAVYTQTTDVEVEVNGLMTYDRKVIKLDEKRVKEINTRICNSLKK
;
A
#
# COMPACT_ATOMS: atom_id res chain seq x y z
N MET A 1 74.81 -1.92 47.53
CA MET A 1 74.29 -1.95 46.16
C MET A 1 72.80 -2.23 46.18
N ARG A 2 71.97 -1.19 46.04
CA ARG A 2 70.50 -1.33 45.99
C ARG A 2 70.07 -1.26 44.51
N ARG A 3 69.45 -2.33 44.02
CA ARG A 3 68.87 -2.36 42.68
C ARG A 3 67.44 -1.77 42.69
N PHE A 4 67.23 -0.73 41.98
CA PHE A 4 65.87 -0.18 41.65
C PHE A 4 65.29 -0.96 40.53
N PHE A 5 64.09 -1.54 40.71
CA PHE A 5 63.23 -2.04 39.63
C PHE A 5 62.28 -0.94 39.20
N LEU A 6 62.36 -0.48 37.95
CA LEU A 6 61.36 0.35 37.30
C LEU A 6 60.24 -0.56 36.75
N ILE A 7 59.05 -0.39 37.30
CA ILE A 7 57.84 -0.99 36.73
C ILE A 7 57.27 0.03 35.76
N SER A 8 57.33 -0.28 34.42
CA SER A 8 56.70 0.49 33.35
C SER A 8 55.26 0.01 33.21
N SER A 9 54.29 0.81 33.67
CA SER A 9 52.86 0.55 33.46
C SER A 9 52.46 1.00 32.04
N PHE A 10 52.21 0.04 31.18
CA PHE A 10 51.55 0.29 29.89
C PHE A 10 50.06 0.54 30.18
N LEU A 11 49.61 1.78 30.07
CA LEU A 11 48.20 2.14 29.96
C LEU A 11 47.74 1.82 28.52
N THR A 12 47.02 0.73 28.35
CA THR A 12 46.28 0.46 27.11
C THR A 12 45.02 1.32 27.12
N LEU A 13 45.03 2.42 26.38
CA LEU A 13 43.82 3.17 26.06
C LEU A 13 42.92 2.27 25.16
N PHE A 14 41.91 1.68 25.75
CA PHE A 14 40.76 1.20 24.98
C PHE A 14 40.01 2.42 24.44
N ALA A 15 40.17 2.73 23.16
CA ALA A 15 39.28 3.62 22.46
C ALA A 15 37.89 2.94 22.39
N ILE A 16 37.01 3.26 23.34
CA ILE A 16 35.60 2.95 23.24
C ILE A 16 35.10 3.84 22.11
N GLY A 17 35.04 3.28 20.89
CA GLY A 17 34.31 3.91 19.78
C GLY A 17 32.86 4.03 20.22
N SER A 18 32.42 5.23 20.59
CA SER A 18 31.02 5.53 20.77
C SER A 18 30.39 5.41 19.36
N SER A 19 29.72 4.29 19.07
CA SER A 19 28.81 4.27 17.93
C SER A 19 27.81 5.40 18.17
N ALA A 20 27.77 6.38 17.29
CA ALA A 20 26.80 7.47 17.37
C ALA A 20 25.41 6.83 17.43
N GLN A 21 24.67 7.16 18.51
CA GLN A 21 23.30 6.68 18.65
C GLN A 21 22.48 7.16 17.45
N TRP A 22 21.72 6.26 16.81
CA TRP A 22 20.84 6.62 15.69
C TRP A 22 19.92 7.79 16.08
N LYS A 23 19.70 8.70 15.15
CA LYS A 23 18.74 9.78 15.25
C LYS A 23 18.14 10.11 13.87
N PRO A 24 16.92 10.62 13.81
CA PRO A 24 16.35 11.13 12.56
C PRO A 24 17.24 12.19 11.90
N ALA A 25 17.35 12.14 10.57
CA ALA A 25 18.12 13.10 9.79
C ALA A 25 17.31 14.39 9.52
N GLY A 26 18.01 15.52 9.38
CA GLY A 26 17.42 16.79 8.98
C GLY A 26 16.50 17.42 10.04
N ASP A 27 15.95 18.57 9.66
CA ASP A 27 15.16 19.46 10.53
C ASP A 27 13.70 19.63 10.07
N LYS A 28 13.29 18.93 9.02
CA LYS A 28 11.89 18.92 8.54
C LYS A 28 10.92 18.49 9.66
N ILE A 29 9.66 18.95 9.53
CA ILE A 29 8.58 18.54 10.45
C ILE A 29 8.49 17.03 10.55
N LYS A 30 8.05 16.55 11.70
CA LYS A 30 7.90 15.11 12.01
C LYS A 30 6.59 14.89 12.75
N THR A 31 6.03 13.72 12.59
CA THR A 31 4.91 13.26 13.40
C THR A 31 5.34 13.00 14.85
N ASP A 32 4.40 12.88 15.76
CA ASP A 32 4.69 12.51 17.15
C ASP A 32 5.23 11.08 17.27
N TRP A 33 4.83 10.19 16.36
CA TRP A 33 5.32 8.80 16.31
C TRP A 33 6.82 8.68 15.99
N ALA A 34 7.42 9.68 15.32
CA ALA A 34 8.87 9.68 15.07
C ALA A 34 9.69 9.57 16.34
N SER A 35 9.22 10.13 17.46
CA SER A 35 9.88 10.06 18.77
C SER A 35 9.78 8.68 19.44
N GLN A 36 8.89 7.81 18.96
CA GLN A 36 8.66 6.47 19.49
C GLN A 36 9.52 5.40 18.78
N ILE A 37 10.25 5.77 17.74
CA ILE A 37 11.06 4.83 16.97
C ILE A 37 12.17 4.24 17.84
N ASN A 38 12.13 2.91 17.98
CA ASN A 38 13.20 2.12 18.57
C ASN A 38 13.96 1.35 17.48
N PRO A 39 15.21 1.72 17.16
CA PRO A 39 15.98 1.04 16.11
C PRO A 39 16.21 -0.46 16.32
N ALA A 40 16.07 -0.94 17.56
CA ALA A 40 16.17 -2.37 17.86
C ALA A 40 14.85 -3.14 17.63
N ASN A 41 13.72 -2.44 17.43
CA ASN A 41 12.39 -3.03 17.29
C ASN A 41 11.48 -2.17 16.39
N VAL A 42 11.82 -2.07 15.12
CA VAL A 42 11.12 -1.25 14.12
C VAL A 42 10.02 -2.06 13.48
N LEU A 43 8.78 -1.55 13.46
CA LEU A 43 7.61 -2.20 12.86
C LEU A 43 7.56 -3.70 13.20
N PRO A 44 7.35 -4.05 14.48
CA PRO A 44 7.47 -5.42 14.97
C PRO A 44 6.28 -6.32 14.62
N GLU A 45 5.24 -5.77 14.02
CA GLU A 45 4.02 -6.51 13.69
C GLU A 45 4.24 -7.46 12.52
N TYR A 46 3.50 -8.59 12.50
CA TYR A 46 3.55 -9.54 11.39
C TYR A 46 3.15 -8.86 10.06
N PRO A 47 3.99 -8.94 9.02
CA PRO A 47 3.83 -8.05 7.86
C PRO A 47 2.74 -8.48 6.86
N ARG A 48 2.27 -9.74 6.88
CA ARG A 48 1.34 -10.32 5.90
C ARG A 48 0.09 -10.90 6.57
N PRO A 49 -0.82 -10.11 7.15
CA PRO A 49 -1.95 -10.61 7.96
C PRO A 49 -2.94 -11.49 7.20
N ILE A 50 -3.00 -11.39 5.87
CA ILE A 50 -3.88 -12.22 5.04
C ILE A 50 -3.41 -13.69 4.94
N MET A 51 -2.19 -14.00 5.34
CA MET A 51 -1.67 -15.36 5.43
C MET A 51 -0.57 -15.41 6.50
N GLU A 52 -0.95 -15.76 7.73
CA GLU A 52 -0.06 -15.74 8.90
C GLU A 52 0.51 -17.12 9.21
N ARG A 53 1.80 -17.13 9.61
CA ARG A 53 2.46 -18.23 10.29
C ARG A 53 2.96 -17.77 11.66
N SER A 54 2.94 -18.66 12.63
CA SER A 54 3.35 -18.35 14.00
C SER A 54 4.85 -18.09 14.15
N ASP A 55 5.64 -18.68 13.25
CA ASP A 55 7.11 -18.66 13.32
C ASP A 55 7.66 -17.72 12.23
N TRP A 56 8.31 -16.64 12.65
CA TRP A 56 8.91 -15.66 11.75
C TRP A 56 9.95 -14.80 12.46
N LYS A 57 10.73 -14.05 11.69
CA LYS A 57 11.74 -13.14 12.25
C LYS A 57 11.80 -11.84 11.45
N ASN A 58 11.61 -10.73 12.16
CA ASN A 58 11.80 -9.39 11.65
C ASN A 58 13.31 -9.11 11.42
N LEU A 59 13.65 -8.55 10.26
CA LEU A 59 15.00 -8.09 9.93
C LEU A 59 15.10 -6.56 9.82
N ASN A 60 14.07 -5.81 10.18
CA ASN A 60 14.15 -4.36 10.26
C ASN A 60 15.17 -3.91 11.33
N GLY A 61 15.57 -2.66 11.28
CA GLY A 61 16.52 -2.07 12.21
C GLY A 61 17.73 -1.48 11.50
N LEU A 62 18.83 -1.30 12.20
CA LEU A 62 20.04 -0.70 11.62
C LEU A 62 20.78 -1.69 10.72
N TRP A 63 21.03 -1.25 9.48
CA TRP A 63 21.85 -1.95 8.48
C TRP A 63 23.02 -1.04 8.08
N ASN A 64 24.14 -1.62 7.68
CA ASN A 64 25.19 -0.84 7.02
C ASN A 64 24.72 -0.44 5.62
N TYR A 65 25.11 0.76 5.15
CA TYR A 65 24.80 1.22 3.80
C TYR A 65 25.99 1.91 3.13
N ALA A 66 26.00 1.89 1.81
CA ALA A 66 26.87 2.70 0.97
C ALA A 66 26.15 3.09 -0.33
N VAL A 67 26.48 4.25 -0.87
CA VAL A 67 26.06 4.70 -2.20
C VAL A 67 27.28 4.55 -3.13
N ILE A 68 27.12 3.78 -4.19
CA ILE A 68 28.19 3.51 -5.18
C ILE A 68 27.75 4.02 -6.55
N ASN A 69 28.68 4.16 -7.49
CA ASN A 69 28.30 4.41 -8.87
C ASN A 69 27.67 3.16 -9.50
N LYS A 70 26.75 3.38 -10.42
CA LYS A 70 26.03 2.29 -11.10
C LYS A 70 27.00 1.35 -11.82
N GLY A 71 26.88 0.07 -11.52
CA GLY A 71 27.70 -0.98 -12.10
C GLY A 71 29.05 -1.21 -11.39
N GLU A 72 29.35 -0.49 -10.33
CA GLU A 72 30.52 -0.77 -9.50
C GLU A 72 30.35 -2.09 -8.71
N HIS A 73 31.47 -2.65 -8.29
CA HIS A 73 31.49 -3.81 -7.38
C HIS A 73 30.93 -3.43 -6.00
N LEU A 74 30.49 -4.45 -5.25
CA LEU A 74 30.06 -4.26 -3.87
C LEU A 74 31.18 -3.60 -3.05
N PRO A 75 30.87 -2.62 -2.20
CA PRO A 75 31.88 -1.85 -1.48
C PRO A 75 32.55 -2.71 -0.41
N ALA A 76 33.86 -2.49 -0.22
CA ALA A 76 34.61 -3.10 0.88
C ALA A 76 34.32 -2.40 2.22
N GLU A 77 33.99 -1.10 2.18
CA GLU A 77 33.67 -0.28 3.33
C GLU A 77 32.30 0.39 3.15
N PHE A 78 31.60 0.60 4.24
CA PHE A 78 30.26 1.22 4.26
C PHE A 78 30.37 2.64 4.80
N GLU A 79 29.49 3.53 4.32
CA GLU A 79 29.46 4.95 4.74
C GLU A 79 28.91 5.13 6.17
N GLY A 80 28.06 4.21 6.62
CA GLY A 80 27.41 4.30 7.92
C GLY A 80 26.27 3.32 8.07
N GLN A 81 25.30 3.69 8.91
CA GLN A 81 24.11 2.90 9.17
C GLN A 81 22.85 3.61 8.70
N ILE A 82 21.92 2.83 8.17
CA ILE A 82 20.58 3.25 7.74
C ILE A 82 19.53 2.44 8.51
N LEU A 83 18.43 3.07 8.91
CA LEU A 83 17.34 2.38 9.60
C LEU A 83 16.34 1.83 8.57
N VAL A 84 16.38 0.52 8.35
CA VAL A 84 15.41 -0.21 7.52
C VAL A 84 14.10 -0.41 8.30
N PRO A 85 12.90 -0.17 7.71
CA PRO A 85 12.63 -0.02 6.29
C PRO A 85 12.36 1.44 5.88
N PHE A 86 13.12 2.39 6.31
CA PHE A 86 12.93 3.77 5.88
C PHE A 86 13.85 4.10 4.70
N ALA A 87 13.26 4.65 3.62
CA ALA A 87 13.98 5.02 2.41
C ALA A 87 15.11 6.02 2.69
N ILE A 88 16.20 5.95 1.94
CA ILE A 88 17.41 6.74 2.20
C ILE A 88 17.16 8.25 2.27
N GLU A 89 16.16 8.77 1.53
CA GLU A 89 15.77 10.18 1.51
C GLU A 89 15.03 10.60 2.78
N SER A 90 14.41 9.66 3.48
CA SER A 90 13.57 9.96 4.63
C SER A 90 14.37 10.38 5.85
N SER A 91 13.74 11.19 6.71
CA SER A 91 14.32 11.56 8.01
C SER A 91 14.57 10.34 8.90
N LEU A 92 13.61 9.41 8.96
CA LEU A 92 13.69 8.21 9.82
C LEU A 92 14.72 7.19 9.35
N SER A 93 15.23 7.28 8.12
CA SER A 93 16.38 6.48 7.71
C SER A 93 17.64 6.78 8.55
N GLY A 94 17.73 7.99 9.13
CA GLY A 94 18.91 8.54 9.77
C GLY A 94 19.96 9.05 8.79
N VAL A 95 19.69 9.00 7.47
CA VAL A 95 20.62 9.40 6.38
C VAL A 95 20.15 10.68 5.70
N GLY A 96 18.93 10.72 5.17
CA GLY A 96 18.37 11.92 4.53
C GLY A 96 19.08 12.34 3.23
N LYS A 97 19.65 11.39 2.47
CA LYS A 97 20.34 11.64 1.21
C LYS A 97 19.45 11.33 0.02
N ARG A 98 19.56 12.10 -1.05
CA ARG A 98 19.02 11.76 -2.38
C ARG A 98 20.07 11.03 -3.21
N ILE A 99 19.64 10.03 -3.95
CA ILE A 99 20.44 9.36 -4.97
C ILE A 99 19.87 9.65 -6.36
N ASN A 100 20.60 9.29 -7.41
CA ASN A 100 20.19 9.53 -8.80
C ASN A 100 20.40 8.29 -9.66
N GLU A 101 19.96 8.34 -10.92
CA GLU A 101 19.98 7.24 -11.88
C GLU A 101 21.38 6.65 -12.19
N ASN A 102 22.47 7.36 -11.81
CA ASN A 102 23.85 6.92 -11.98
C ASN A 102 24.42 6.26 -10.71
N GLN A 103 23.61 6.08 -9.69
CA GLN A 103 24.03 5.53 -8.40
C GLN A 103 23.25 4.28 -8.05
N GLU A 104 23.82 3.46 -7.19
CA GLU A 104 23.19 2.27 -6.59
C GLU A 104 23.36 2.35 -5.07
N LEU A 105 22.32 1.95 -4.34
CA LEU A 105 22.31 1.86 -2.88
C LEU A 105 22.59 0.42 -2.46
N VAL A 106 23.61 0.23 -1.63
CA VAL A 106 23.99 -1.09 -1.10
C VAL A 106 23.70 -1.14 0.38
N TYR A 107 23.00 -2.18 0.80
CA TYR A 107 22.71 -2.50 2.18
C TYR A 107 23.43 -3.78 2.61
N GLN A 108 23.82 -3.86 3.88
CA GLN A 108 24.37 -5.07 4.47
C GLN A 108 23.88 -5.29 5.90
N ARG A 109 23.51 -6.53 6.20
CA ARG A 109 23.11 -6.93 7.56
C ARG A 109 23.57 -8.35 7.88
N SER A 110 24.07 -8.54 9.11
CA SER A 110 24.28 -9.86 9.68
C SER A 110 23.02 -10.39 10.35
N PHE A 111 22.73 -11.66 10.22
CA PHE A 111 21.59 -12.32 10.85
C PHE A 111 21.88 -13.76 11.24
N LYS A 112 21.07 -14.29 12.17
CA LYS A 112 21.13 -15.69 12.63
C LYS A 112 19.80 -16.38 12.38
N ILE A 113 19.87 -17.65 12.01
CA ILE A 113 18.70 -18.52 11.90
C ILE A 113 18.41 -19.11 13.28
N PRO A 114 17.16 -19.05 13.78
CA PRO A 114 16.75 -19.72 15.01
C PRO A 114 17.01 -21.24 14.93
N SER A 115 17.52 -21.83 16.00
CA SER A 115 17.82 -23.28 16.04
C SER A 115 16.60 -24.17 15.80
N ALA A 116 15.41 -23.68 16.16
CA ALA A 116 14.12 -24.34 15.90
C ALA A 116 13.78 -24.50 14.39
N TRP A 117 14.46 -23.75 13.51
CA TRP A 117 14.26 -23.81 12.06
C TRP A 117 15.15 -24.86 11.36
N LYS A 118 15.95 -25.60 12.10
CA LYS A 118 16.83 -26.61 11.55
C LYS A 118 16.05 -27.65 10.72
N GLY A 119 16.46 -27.87 9.47
CA GLY A 119 15.83 -28.81 8.54
C GLY A 119 14.60 -28.28 7.81
N LYS A 120 14.19 -27.04 8.05
CA LYS A 120 13.15 -26.34 7.28
C LYS A 120 13.78 -25.52 6.16
N GLN A 121 13.01 -25.20 5.12
CA GLN A 121 13.36 -24.15 4.17
C GLN A 121 13.17 -22.78 4.86
N VAL A 122 13.98 -21.80 4.48
CA VAL A 122 13.89 -20.43 5.00
C VAL A 122 13.61 -19.48 3.84
N LEU A 123 12.46 -18.84 3.89
CA LEU A 123 12.08 -17.80 2.94
C LEU A 123 12.48 -16.44 3.50
N LEU A 124 13.15 -15.64 2.66
CA LEU A 124 13.45 -14.23 2.90
C LEU A 124 12.46 -13.38 2.11
N HIS A 125 11.75 -12.49 2.79
CA HIS A 125 10.72 -11.66 2.23
C HIS A 125 11.08 -10.18 2.31
N PHE A 126 10.71 -9.44 1.26
CA PHE A 126 10.71 -7.98 1.21
C PHE A 126 9.29 -7.50 0.94
N GLY A 127 8.79 -6.58 1.75
CA GLY A 127 7.46 -6.01 1.55
C GLY A 127 7.42 -5.10 0.31
N ALA A 128 8.42 -4.25 0.13
CA ALA A 128 8.66 -3.50 -1.10
C ALA A 128 10.08 -2.89 -1.09
N VAL A 129 10.67 -2.80 -2.26
CA VAL A 129 11.96 -2.15 -2.52
C VAL A 129 11.88 -1.40 -3.85
N ASP A 130 12.11 -0.10 -3.86
CA ASP A 130 12.08 0.70 -5.08
C ASP A 130 13.49 0.88 -5.61
N TRP A 131 13.84 0.42 -6.78
CA TRP A 131 13.03 -0.22 -7.81
C TRP A 131 13.62 -1.58 -8.27
N LYS A 132 14.88 -1.62 -8.79
CA LYS A 132 15.58 -2.84 -9.22
C LYS A 132 16.49 -3.35 -8.12
N THR A 133 16.25 -4.57 -7.68
CA THR A 133 16.88 -5.16 -6.49
C THR A 133 17.65 -6.43 -6.85
N ASP A 134 18.88 -6.53 -6.38
CA ASP A 134 19.68 -7.76 -6.37
C ASP A 134 20.00 -8.17 -4.94
N VAL A 135 19.89 -9.45 -4.61
CA VAL A 135 20.04 -9.97 -3.24
C VAL A 135 21.06 -11.10 -3.17
N TRP A 136 21.96 -11.02 -2.18
CA TRP A 136 22.97 -12.07 -1.88
C TRP A 136 22.87 -12.47 -0.42
N VAL A 137 23.09 -13.75 -0.16
CA VAL A 137 23.29 -14.32 1.17
C VAL A 137 24.62 -15.09 1.17
N ASN A 138 25.56 -14.73 2.07
CA ASN A 138 26.90 -15.32 2.14
C ASN A 138 27.58 -15.38 0.76
N ASP A 139 27.61 -14.26 0.05
CA ASP A 139 28.19 -14.09 -1.30
C ASP A 139 27.49 -14.89 -2.43
N VAL A 140 26.43 -15.64 -2.11
CA VAL A 140 25.62 -16.35 -3.12
C VAL A 140 24.45 -15.45 -3.53
N LYS A 141 24.35 -15.12 -4.82
CA LYS A 141 23.20 -14.39 -5.36
C LYS A 141 21.95 -15.27 -5.28
N VAL A 142 20.96 -14.87 -4.47
CA VAL A 142 19.72 -15.63 -4.25
C VAL A 142 18.60 -15.20 -5.19
N GLY A 143 18.66 -13.99 -5.74
CA GLY A 143 17.71 -13.54 -6.75
C GLY A 143 17.79 -12.06 -7.08
N SER A 144 16.88 -11.66 -7.97
CA SER A 144 16.68 -10.27 -8.41
C SER A 144 15.18 -9.99 -8.52
N HIS A 145 14.79 -8.72 -8.34
CA HIS A 145 13.43 -8.26 -8.52
C HIS A 145 13.41 -6.89 -9.22
N THR A 146 12.33 -6.60 -9.93
CA THR A 146 12.00 -5.26 -10.45
C THR A 146 10.55 -4.95 -10.11
N GLY A 147 10.29 -3.73 -9.66
CA GLY A 147 8.97 -3.25 -9.21
C GLY A 147 9.08 -2.61 -7.83
N GLY A 148 8.55 -1.39 -7.70
CA GLY A 148 8.73 -0.58 -6.49
C GLY A 148 7.69 -0.79 -5.41
N PHE A 149 6.58 -1.52 -5.70
CA PHE A 149 5.37 -1.48 -4.88
C PHE A 149 4.85 -2.85 -4.41
N THR A 150 5.46 -3.94 -4.85
CA THR A 150 4.95 -5.29 -4.58
C THR A 150 5.94 -6.12 -3.78
N PRO A 151 5.44 -7.04 -2.93
CA PRO A 151 6.30 -7.95 -2.17
C PRO A 151 6.95 -9.00 -3.05
N PHE A 152 8.14 -9.43 -2.66
CA PHE A 152 8.83 -10.55 -3.28
C PHE A 152 9.61 -11.38 -2.25
N SER A 153 9.97 -12.61 -2.62
CA SER A 153 10.59 -13.56 -1.70
C SER A 153 11.61 -14.44 -2.40
N PHE A 154 12.61 -14.90 -1.62
CA PHE A 154 13.61 -15.85 -2.07
C PHE A 154 13.78 -17.00 -1.07
N ASP A 155 13.89 -18.23 -1.55
CA ASP A 155 14.37 -19.35 -0.73
C ASP A 155 15.89 -19.22 -0.57
N ILE A 156 16.32 -18.90 0.64
CA ILE A 156 17.73 -18.69 0.97
C ILE A 156 18.41 -19.93 1.58
N THR A 157 17.69 -21.05 1.69
CA THR A 157 18.12 -22.24 2.43
C THR A 157 19.50 -22.75 1.98
N ALA A 158 19.71 -22.83 0.67
CA ALA A 158 20.98 -23.34 0.11
C ALA A 158 22.17 -22.38 0.30
N ALA A 159 21.90 -21.09 0.51
CA ALA A 159 22.92 -20.07 0.72
C ALA A 159 23.28 -19.87 2.22
N LEU A 160 22.53 -20.50 3.13
CA LEU A 160 22.78 -20.37 4.57
C LEU A 160 24.06 -21.10 4.99
N SER A 161 24.87 -20.43 5.79
CA SER A 161 25.99 -21.06 6.49
C SER A 161 25.45 -21.97 7.60
N GLY A 162 25.91 -23.20 7.66
CA GLY A 162 25.54 -24.13 8.76
C GLY A 162 26.07 -23.73 10.14
N LYS A 163 26.84 -22.64 10.24
CA LYS A 163 27.54 -22.22 11.46
C LYS A 163 27.44 -20.71 11.67
N GLY A 164 26.58 -20.29 12.59
CA GLY A 164 26.63 -18.94 13.16
C GLY A 164 25.93 -17.84 12.38
N ASN A 165 26.63 -16.73 12.12
CA ASN A 165 26.09 -15.57 11.43
C ASN A 165 26.06 -15.77 9.91
N ASN A 166 24.98 -15.31 9.29
CA ASN A 166 24.86 -15.14 7.84
C ASN A 166 24.96 -13.65 7.52
N GLN A 167 25.40 -13.33 6.32
CA GLN A 167 25.46 -11.97 5.80
C GLN A 167 24.42 -11.83 4.67
N LEU A 168 23.58 -10.83 4.79
CA LEU A 168 22.64 -10.41 3.75
C LEU A 168 23.16 -9.13 3.11
N VAL A 169 23.23 -9.09 1.79
CA VAL A 169 23.55 -7.90 1.00
C VAL A 169 22.43 -7.66 0.01
N VAL A 170 21.96 -6.41 -0.05
CA VAL A 170 20.93 -5.97 -0.99
C VAL A 170 21.47 -4.77 -1.76
N LYS A 171 21.43 -4.84 -3.08
CA LYS A 171 21.84 -3.75 -3.97
C LYS A 171 20.62 -3.27 -4.75
N VAL A 172 20.38 -1.96 -4.74
CA VAL A 172 19.19 -1.35 -5.33
C VAL A 172 19.59 -0.24 -6.29
N TRP A 173 18.97 -0.23 -7.46
CA TRP A 173 19.02 0.86 -8.42
C TRP A 173 17.62 1.41 -8.64
N ASP A 174 17.46 2.73 -8.44
CA ASP A 174 16.22 3.45 -8.68
C ASP A 174 16.49 4.70 -9.53
N PRO A 175 15.96 4.76 -10.77
CA PRO A 175 16.10 5.93 -11.62
C PRO A 175 15.09 7.04 -11.29
N THR A 176 14.21 6.86 -10.32
CA THR A 176 13.12 7.77 -9.95
C THR A 176 12.26 8.14 -11.18
N ASP A 177 12.41 9.37 -11.72
CA ASP A 177 11.65 9.87 -12.88
C ASP A 177 12.44 9.84 -14.20
N LYS A 178 13.61 9.17 -14.24
CA LYS A 178 14.47 9.05 -15.43
C LYS A 178 14.30 7.74 -16.19
N GLY A 179 13.47 6.84 -15.69
CA GLY A 179 13.19 5.55 -16.31
C GLY A 179 11.73 5.40 -16.77
N PRO A 180 11.41 4.31 -17.49
CA PRO A 180 10.07 4.03 -18.00
C PRO A 180 9.19 3.25 -17.01
N GLN A 181 9.71 2.93 -15.83
CA GLN A 181 9.04 2.12 -14.82
C GLN A 181 7.89 2.89 -14.12
N PRO A 182 6.92 2.18 -13.53
CA PRO A 182 6.00 2.76 -12.56
C PRO A 182 6.76 3.35 -11.38
N ARG A 183 6.42 4.58 -11.00
CA ARG A 183 7.12 5.31 -9.93
C ARG A 183 6.20 6.04 -8.94
N GLY A 184 4.90 6.06 -9.21
CA GLY A 184 4.00 6.89 -8.43
C GLY A 184 4.31 8.39 -8.60
N LYS A 185 4.01 9.21 -7.60
CA LYS A 185 4.24 10.68 -7.65
C LYS A 185 5.67 11.11 -7.30
N GLN A 186 6.64 10.21 -7.40
CA GLN A 186 8.04 10.48 -7.11
C GLN A 186 8.73 11.23 -8.26
N VAL A 187 9.45 12.28 -7.94
CA VAL A 187 10.28 13.03 -8.91
C VAL A 187 11.59 13.49 -8.30
N SER A 188 12.62 13.63 -9.13
CA SER A 188 13.95 14.11 -8.70
C SER A 188 13.90 15.56 -8.17
N ASN A 189 12.99 16.39 -8.67
CA ASN A 189 12.79 17.79 -8.26
C ASN A 189 11.35 18.02 -7.80
N PRO A 190 11.02 17.74 -6.53
CA PRO A 190 9.67 17.87 -6.01
C PRO A 190 9.10 19.27 -6.11
N GLU A 191 7.90 19.38 -6.70
CA GLU A 191 7.11 20.60 -6.79
C GLU A 191 5.64 20.30 -7.11
N GLY A 192 4.73 21.20 -6.74
CA GLY A 192 3.31 21.08 -7.04
C GLY A 192 2.72 19.81 -6.45
N ILE A 193 2.23 18.93 -7.32
CA ILE A 193 1.61 17.64 -6.96
C ILE A 193 2.58 16.45 -7.01
N TRP A 194 3.89 16.70 -7.11
CA TRP A 194 4.95 15.70 -7.19
C TRP A 194 5.89 15.83 -6.00
N TYR A 195 6.35 14.70 -5.46
CA TYR A 195 6.94 14.63 -4.13
C TYR A 195 8.33 14.00 -4.13
N THR A 196 8.97 14.03 -2.96
CA THR A 196 10.32 13.51 -2.69
C THR A 196 10.46 12.05 -3.11
N PRO A 197 11.56 11.64 -3.77
CA PRO A 197 11.82 10.24 -4.14
C PRO A 197 11.84 9.30 -2.92
N VAL A 198 11.58 8.03 -3.19
CA VAL A 198 11.64 6.94 -2.22
C VAL A 198 12.48 5.82 -2.83
N SER A 199 13.77 5.79 -2.52
CA SER A 199 14.69 4.81 -3.10
C SER A 199 15.11 3.75 -2.10
N GLY A 200 15.16 2.49 -2.54
CA GLY A 200 15.59 1.36 -1.73
C GLY A 200 14.47 0.68 -0.94
N ILE A 201 14.83 0.08 0.18
CA ILE A 201 13.91 -0.69 1.03
C ILE A 201 12.98 0.28 1.77
N TRP A 202 11.64 0.16 1.54
CA TRP A 202 10.67 1.01 2.22
C TRP A 202 9.52 0.25 2.91
N GLN A 203 9.52 -1.10 2.84
CA GLN A 203 8.64 -1.96 3.65
C GLN A 203 9.45 -3.05 4.35
N THR A 204 8.85 -3.66 5.37
CA THR A 204 9.48 -4.66 6.25
C THR A 204 10.23 -5.76 5.49
N VAL A 205 11.44 -6.05 5.95
CA VAL A 205 12.23 -7.23 5.56
C VAL A 205 12.13 -8.27 6.66
N TRP A 206 11.81 -9.52 6.31
CA TRP A 206 11.55 -10.57 7.29
C TRP A 206 11.80 -11.97 6.74
N MET A 207 11.85 -12.96 7.63
CA MET A 207 12.05 -14.37 7.27
C MET A 207 11.01 -15.25 7.96
N GLU A 208 10.68 -16.37 7.32
CA GLU A 208 9.89 -17.44 7.94
C GLU A 208 10.42 -18.83 7.55
N PRO A 209 10.31 -19.84 8.45
CA PRO A 209 10.62 -21.22 8.15
C PRO A 209 9.39 -21.90 7.54
N VAL A 210 9.57 -22.62 6.46
CA VAL A 210 8.51 -23.38 5.81
C VAL A 210 8.92 -24.84 5.61
N ALA A 211 7.94 -25.73 5.48
CA ALA A 211 8.19 -27.09 5.05
C ALA A 211 8.65 -27.13 3.59
N GLY A 212 9.32 -28.19 3.17
CA GLY A 212 9.71 -28.39 1.77
C GLY A 212 8.54 -28.40 0.78
N LYS A 213 7.33 -28.64 1.28
CA LYS A 213 6.05 -28.44 0.60
C LYS A 213 5.20 -27.51 1.48
N HIS A 214 4.80 -26.36 0.96
CA HIS A 214 4.08 -25.34 1.71
C HIS A 214 3.15 -24.52 0.83
N ILE A 215 2.27 -23.75 1.47
CA ILE A 215 1.38 -22.77 0.85
C ILE A 215 2.17 -21.50 0.60
N GLU A 216 2.25 -21.05 -0.66
CA GLU A 216 2.92 -19.80 -1.03
C GLU A 216 1.98 -18.60 -0.96
N ASN A 217 0.70 -18.79 -1.34
CA ASN A 217 -0.28 -17.73 -1.37
C ASN A 217 -1.71 -18.27 -1.19
N LEU A 218 -2.62 -17.40 -0.79
CA LEU A 218 -4.06 -17.66 -0.74
C LEU A 218 -4.80 -16.68 -1.64
N ARG A 219 -5.66 -17.21 -2.53
CA ARG A 219 -6.60 -16.42 -3.31
C ARG A 219 -8.02 -16.71 -2.81
N ILE A 220 -8.65 -15.71 -2.17
CA ILE A 220 -9.91 -15.86 -1.44
C ILE A 220 -11.00 -15.09 -2.17
N THR A 221 -12.04 -15.79 -2.62
CA THR A 221 -13.12 -15.21 -3.44
C THR A 221 -14.48 -15.51 -2.82
N PRO A 222 -15.19 -14.50 -2.28
CA PRO A 222 -16.55 -14.66 -1.81
C PRO A 222 -17.57 -14.56 -2.96
N ASP A 223 -18.64 -15.32 -2.85
CA ASP A 223 -19.84 -15.26 -3.69
C ASP A 223 -21.06 -15.28 -2.78
N ILE A 224 -21.66 -14.12 -2.52
CA ILE A 224 -22.82 -14.00 -1.63
C ILE A 224 -24.10 -14.51 -2.28
N ASP A 225 -24.20 -14.50 -3.60
CA ASP A 225 -25.39 -14.93 -4.33
C ASP A 225 -25.53 -16.47 -4.27
N ARG A 226 -24.39 -17.19 -4.20
CA ARG A 226 -24.33 -18.66 -4.04
C ARG A 226 -24.07 -19.09 -2.60
N ASN A 227 -23.85 -18.17 -1.65
CA ASN A 227 -23.37 -18.44 -0.29
C ASN A 227 -22.10 -19.30 -0.30
N MET A 228 -21.13 -18.95 -1.11
CA MET A 228 -19.91 -19.71 -1.34
C MET A 228 -18.67 -18.86 -1.03
N LEU A 229 -17.69 -19.46 -0.37
CA LEU A 229 -16.35 -18.92 -0.24
C LEU A 229 -15.38 -19.87 -0.95
N THR A 230 -14.72 -19.38 -1.98
CA THR A 230 -13.70 -20.14 -2.71
C THR A 230 -12.31 -19.73 -2.21
N VAL A 231 -11.51 -20.71 -1.79
CA VAL A 231 -10.13 -20.50 -1.35
C VAL A 231 -9.19 -21.34 -2.22
N LYS A 232 -8.37 -20.67 -3.03
CA LYS A 232 -7.29 -21.32 -3.78
C LYS A 232 -5.98 -21.15 -3.01
N ALA A 233 -5.41 -22.26 -2.55
CA ALA A 233 -4.07 -22.30 -1.99
C ALA A 233 -3.06 -22.55 -3.13
N GLU A 234 -2.17 -21.61 -3.35
CA GLU A 234 -1.06 -21.76 -4.29
C GLU A 234 0.10 -22.45 -3.56
N LEU A 235 0.57 -23.58 -4.11
CA LEU A 235 1.59 -24.42 -3.48
C LEU A 235 2.90 -24.30 -4.24
N ASN A 236 4.04 -24.26 -3.52
CA ASN A 236 5.36 -24.33 -4.16
C ASN A 236 5.59 -25.64 -4.92
N LYS A 237 4.97 -26.73 -4.47
CA LYS A 237 5.00 -28.06 -5.09
C LYS A 237 3.66 -28.73 -4.89
N ALA A 238 2.89 -28.93 -5.94
CA ALA A 238 1.61 -29.64 -5.89
C ALA A 238 1.82 -31.12 -6.31
N CYS A 239 1.11 -32.03 -5.64
CA CYS A 239 1.01 -33.45 -6.01
C CYS A 239 -0.45 -33.88 -6.04
N PRO A 240 -0.82 -34.87 -6.87
CA PRO A 240 -2.20 -35.37 -6.98
C PRO A 240 -2.81 -35.88 -5.66
N SER A 241 -1.98 -36.27 -4.70
CA SER A 241 -2.41 -36.75 -3.38
C SER A 241 -2.49 -35.67 -2.30
N ASP A 242 -2.27 -34.40 -2.66
CA ASP A 242 -2.34 -33.30 -1.70
C ASP A 242 -3.78 -32.90 -1.43
N PHE A 243 -4.07 -32.60 -0.16
CA PHE A 243 -5.36 -32.11 0.30
C PHE A 243 -5.19 -30.71 0.89
N VAL A 244 -6.06 -29.81 0.49
CA VAL A 244 -6.23 -28.53 1.17
C VAL A 244 -7.55 -28.55 1.92
N GLU A 245 -7.50 -28.26 3.21
CA GLU A 245 -8.66 -28.16 4.09
C GLU A 245 -8.79 -26.73 4.58
N VAL A 246 -9.97 -26.14 4.45
CA VAL A 246 -10.32 -24.80 4.91
C VAL A 246 -11.41 -24.90 5.96
N ASN A 247 -11.13 -24.38 7.15
CA ASN A 247 -12.09 -24.24 8.23
C ASN A 247 -12.40 -22.77 8.45
N VAL A 248 -13.67 -22.40 8.47
CA VAL A 248 -14.18 -21.04 8.60
C VAL A 248 -14.82 -20.85 9.95
N TYR A 249 -14.42 -19.81 10.68
CA TYR A 249 -14.89 -19.54 12.04
C TYR A 249 -15.56 -18.17 12.16
N ASP A 250 -16.66 -18.12 12.92
CA ASP A 250 -17.25 -16.91 13.49
C ASP A 250 -16.78 -16.81 14.96
N GLY A 251 -15.80 -15.97 15.24
CA GLY A 251 -15.09 -16.01 16.50
C GLY A 251 -14.44 -17.38 16.74
N ASN A 252 -14.89 -18.08 17.77
CA ASN A 252 -14.39 -19.44 18.10
C ASN A 252 -15.29 -20.57 17.53
N GLN A 253 -16.42 -20.24 16.92
CA GLN A 253 -17.37 -21.21 16.40
C GLN A 253 -17.01 -21.60 14.96
N LEU A 254 -16.77 -22.89 14.71
CA LEU A 254 -16.65 -23.43 13.37
C LEU A 254 -18.02 -23.36 12.67
N VAL A 255 -18.12 -22.59 11.58
CA VAL A 255 -19.37 -22.35 10.85
C VAL A 255 -19.42 -23.02 9.48
N ALA A 256 -18.27 -23.31 8.89
CA ALA A 256 -18.18 -24.02 7.62
C ALA A 256 -16.82 -24.70 7.46
N THR A 257 -16.77 -25.73 6.61
CA THR A 257 -15.53 -26.43 6.22
C THR A 257 -15.61 -26.86 4.77
N GLY A 258 -14.47 -26.82 4.09
CA GLY A 258 -14.32 -27.30 2.72
C GLY A 258 -13.01 -28.07 2.56
N LYS A 259 -12.96 -28.94 1.55
CA LYS A 259 -11.75 -29.72 1.20
C LYS A 259 -11.66 -29.87 -0.30
N SER A 260 -10.44 -29.83 -0.81
CA SER A 260 -10.15 -30.17 -2.19
C SER A 260 -8.91 -31.03 -2.29
N ILE A 261 -8.75 -31.72 -3.42
CA ILE A 261 -7.57 -32.50 -3.78
C ILE A 261 -6.83 -31.79 -4.94
N ASN A 262 -5.57 -32.18 -5.18
CA ASN A 262 -4.76 -31.71 -6.31
C ASN A 262 -4.54 -30.17 -6.35
N ALA A 263 -4.55 -29.51 -5.20
CA ALA A 263 -4.47 -28.05 -5.11
C ALA A 263 -5.57 -27.27 -5.88
N GLU A 264 -6.66 -27.96 -6.23
CA GLU A 264 -7.86 -27.32 -6.79
C GLU A 264 -8.45 -26.32 -5.77
N PRO A 265 -9.17 -25.30 -6.22
CA PRO A 265 -9.83 -24.38 -5.31
C PRO A 265 -10.78 -25.11 -4.35
N VAL A 266 -10.71 -24.75 -3.07
CA VAL A 266 -11.61 -25.27 -2.04
C VAL A 266 -12.90 -24.46 -2.07
N GLU A 267 -14.01 -25.06 -2.43
CA GLU A 267 -15.34 -24.46 -2.30
C GLU A 267 -15.89 -24.75 -0.90
N VAL A 268 -16.19 -23.67 -0.15
CA VAL A 268 -16.76 -23.73 1.20
C VAL A 268 -18.17 -23.18 1.15
N SER A 269 -19.16 -24.04 1.37
CA SER A 269 -20.57 -23.62 1.48
C SER A 269 -20.77 -22.87 2.79
N MET A 270 -21.07 -21.58 2.71
CA MET A 270 -21.34 -20.72 3.84
C MET A 270 -22.81 -20.85 4.30
N PRO A 271 -23.11 -20.60 5.59
CA PRO A 271 -24.49 -20.55 6.06
C PRO A 271 -25.33 -19.54 5.26
N ARG A 272 -26.63 -19.84 5.07
CA ARG A 272 -27.56 -18.92 4.37
C ARG A 272 -27.69 -17.54 5.03
N ASN A 273 -27.45 -17.47 6.33
CA ASN A 273 -27.44 -16.25 7.13
C ASN A 273 -26.01 -15.78 7.43
N ALA A 274 -25.05 -16.06 6.55
CA ALA A 274 -23.69 -15.58 6.70
C ALA A 274 -23.66 -14.06 6.87
N LYS A 275 -22.89 -13.61 7.84
CA LYS A 275 -22.69 -12.16 8.09
C LYS A 275 -21.91 -11.56 6.92
N LEU A 276 -22.45 -10.49 6.35
CA LEU A 276 -21.81 -9.77 5.27
C LEU A 276 -20.92 -8.65 5.81
N TRP A 277 -19.85 -8.36 5.09
CA TRP A 277 -18.99 -7.23 5.36
C TRP A 277 -19.54 -5.96 4.73
N SER A 278 -19.57 -4.89 5.50
CA SER A 278 -19.90 -3.54 5.01
C SER A 278 -19.21 -2.48 5.86
N PRO A 279 -19.18 -1.20 5.45
CA PRO A 279 -18.68 -0.11 6.27
C PRO A 279 -19.33 -0.01 7.65
N ASP A 280 -20.61 -0.32 7.76
CA ASP A 280 -21.34 -0.27 9.04
C ASP A 280 -21.19 -1.56 9.86
N SER A 281 -20.81 -2.67 9.22
CA SER A 281 -20.65 -3.98 9.87
C SER A 281 -19.46 -4.72 9.22
N PRO A 282 -18.21 -4.37 9.56
CA PRO A 282 -17.01 -4.91 8.93
C PRO A 282 -16.67 -6.31 9.47
N PHE A 283 -17.58 -7.27 9.27
CA PHE A 283 -17.43 -8.61 9.80
C PHE A 283 -16.42 -9.44 9.02
N LEU A 284 -15.46 -10.03 9.74
CA LEU A 284 -14.42 -10.90 9.18
C LEU A 284 -14.51 -12.30 9.80
N TYR A 285 -14.57 -13.33 8.95
CA TYR A 285 -14.42 -14.72 9.35
C TYR A 285 -12.95 -15.07 9.49
N THR A 286 -12.58 -15.82 10.52
CA THR A 286 -11.23 -16.39 10.63
C THR A 286 -11.16 -17.66 9.78
N LEU A 287 -10.08 -17.80 9.01
CA LEU A 287 -9.79 -19.01 8.23
C LEU A 287 -8.60 -19.74 8.80
N LYS A 288 -8.70 -21.08 8.88
CA LYS A 288 -7.54 -21.96 9.08
C LYS A 288 -7.38 -22.84 7.86
N VAL A 289 -6.29 -22.67 7.15
CA VAL A 289 -5.98 -23.42 5.93
C VAL A 289 -4.88 -24.42 6.22
N THR A 290 -5.14 -25.69 5.97
CA THR A 290 -4.24 -26.79 6.27
C THR A 290 -3.91 -27.57 5.00
N LEU A 291 -2.62 -27.69 4.70
CA LEU A 291 -2.11 -28.55 3.64
C LEU A 291 -1.73 -29.91 4.21
N LYS A 292 -2.30 -30.98 3.65
CA LYS A 292 -1.97 -32.37 3.99
C LYS A 292 -1.39 -33.08 2.77
N SER A 293 -0.32 -33.83 2.96
CA SER A 293 0.33 -34.66 1.95
C SER A 293 0.55 -36.06 2.52
N GLY A 294 0.14 -37.10 1.80
CA GLY A 294 0.21 -38.46 2.29
C GLY A 294 -0.54 -38.70 3.63
N GLY A 295 -1.64 -37.98 3.86
CA GLY A 295 -2.44 -38.02 5.09
C GLY A 295 -1.85 -37.24 6.28
N LYS A 296 -0.67 -36.66 6.16
CA LYS A 296 -0.02 -35.88 7.22
C LYS A 296 -0.14 -34.39 6.95
N VAL A 297 -0.33 -33.60 8.02
CA VAL A 297 -0.24 -32.13 7.94
C VAL A 297 1.20 -31.72 7.66
N VAL A 298 1.41 -30.97 6.58
CA VAL A 298 2.74 -30.48 6.18
C VAL A 298 2.87 -28.96 6.31
N ASP A 299 1.77 -28.22 6.16
CA ASP A 299 1.76 -26.77 6.39
C ASP A 299 0.41 -26.29 6.94
N LYS A 300 0.41 -25.18 7.67
CA LYS A 300 -0.77 -24.51 8.19
C LYS A 300 -0.58 -23.02 8.14
N VAL A 301 -1.62 -22.31 7.72
CA VAL A 301 -1.66 -20.86 7.76
C VAL A 301 -3.01 -20.40 8.32
N ASP A 302 -2.96 -19.31 9.07
CA ASP A 302 -4.14 -18.58 9.51
C ASP A 302 -4.40 -17.42 8.55
N SER A 303 -5.68 -17.11 8.32
CA SER A 303 -6.12 -16.06 7.41
C SER A 303 -7.47 -15.52 7.86
N TYR A 304 -8.04 -14.60 7.09
CA TYR A 304 -9.40 -14.15 7.28
C TYR A 304 -10.11 -13.92 5.93
N ALA A 305 -11.42 -13.85 5.96
CA ALA A 305 -12.24 -13.57 4.79
C ALA A 305 -13.48 -12.76 5.17
N ALA A 306 -14.05 -12.09 4.19
CA ALA A 306 -15.34 -11.45 4.31
C ALA A 306 -16.29 -11.93 3.20
N MET A 307 -17.56 -12.10 3.53
CA MET A 307 -18.61 -12.28 2.54
C MET A 307 -19.08 -10.90 2.07
N ARG A 308 -18.78 -10.56 0.81
CA ARG A 308 -19.14 -9.27 0.21
C ARG A 308 -19.21 -9.36 -1.31
N LYS A 309 -19.92 -8.41 -1.95
CA LYS A 309 -20.01 -8.27 -3.41
C LYS A 309 -20.02 -6.80 -3.79
N TYR A 310 -19.19 -6.43 -4.75
CA TYR A 310 -19.25 -5.13 -5.43
C TYR A 310 -19.89 -5.33 -6.81
N SER A 311 -20.84 -4.47 -7.15
CA SER A 311 -21.56 -4.52 -8.42
C SER A 311 -22.08 -3.13 -8.81
N THR A 312 -22.71 -3.04 -9.98
CA THR A 312 -23.48 -1.88 -10.41
C THR A 312 -24.88 -2.31 -10.80
N ARG A 313 -25.86 -1.45 -10.55
CA ARG A 313 -27.24 -1.66 -11.00
C ARG A 313 -27.94 -0.33 -11.26
N ARG A 314 -28.91 -0.33 -12.17
CA ARG A 314 -29.82 0.81 -12.35
C ARG A 314 -30.78 0.90 -11.19
N ASP A 315 -30.92 2.10 -10.63
CA ASP A 315 -31.98 2.40 -9.67
C ASP A 315 -33.35 2.64 -10.34
N ALA A 316 -34.34 3.00 -9.54
CA ALA A 316 -35.70 3.25 -10.03
C ALA A 316 -35.79 4.46 -11.00
N ASP A 317 -34.85 5.39 -10.91
CA ASP A 317 -34.75 6.58 -11.76
C ASP A 317 -33.92 6.31 -13.03
N GLY A 318 -33.44 5.07 -13.23
CA GLY A 318 -32.64 4.65 -14.35
C GLY A 318 -31.16 5.01 -14.25
N ILE A 319 -30.69 5.51 -13.11
CA ILE A 319 -29.30 5.90 -12.86
C ILE A 319 -28.51 4.65 -12.48
N VAL A 320 -27.32 4.47 -13.06
CA VAL A 320 -26.40 3.39 -12.68
C VAL A 320 -25.74 3.75 -11.35
N ARG A 321 -26.00 2.95 -10.32
CA ARG A 321 -25.45 3.10 -8.98
C ARG A 321 -24.40 2.03 -8.67
N LEU A 322 -23.42 2.39 -7.86
CA LEU A 322 -22.54 1.42 -7.22
C LEU A 322 -23.30 0.68 -6.13
N GLU A 323 -23.05 -0.61 -6.03
CA GLU A 323 -23.65 -1.47 -5.01
C GLU A 323 -22.59 -2.16 -4.16
N LEU A 324 -22.94 -2.37 -2.91
CA LEU A 324 -22.29 -3.31 -2.01
C LEU A 324 -23.35 -4.31 -1.53
N ASN A 325 -23.11 -5.61 -1.70
CA ASN A 325 -24.01 -6.68 -1.27
C ASN A 325 -25.42 -6.57 -1.89
N ASN A 326 -25.51 -6.20 -3.16
CA ASN A 326 -26.74 -6.00 -3.92
C ASN A 326 -27.60 -4.79 -3.46
N GLU A 327 -27.03 -3.88 -2.65
CA GLU A 327 -27.69 -2.65 -2.22
C GLU A 327 -26.91 -1.42 -2.68
N ALA A 328 -27.61 -0.40 -3.16
CA ALA A 328 -26.98 0.83 -3.60
C ALA A 328 -26.29 1.54 -2.43
N LEU A 329 -25.03 1.91 -2.62
CA LEU A 329 -24.22 2.59 -1.62
C LEU A 329 -23.49 3.76 -2.28
N PHE A 330 -23.69 4.97 -1.75
CA PHE A 330 -22.85 6.10 -2.14
C PHE A 330 -21.49 5.97 -1.47
N GLN A 331 -20.44 5.70 -2.28
CA GLN A 331 -19.08 5.62 -1.78
C GLN A 331 -18.49 7.02 -1.71
N PHE A 332 -18.11 7.45 -0.51
CA PHE A 332 -17.57 8.78 -0.25
C PHE A 332 -16.38 8.73 0.68
N GLY A 333 -15.28 9.29 0.24
CA GLY A 333 -14.05 9.28 1.01
C GLY A 333 -13.01 10.29 0.53
N PRO A 334 -11.88 10.40 1.23
CA PRO A 334 -10.79 11.24 0.81
C PRO A 334 -9.87 10.55 -0.21
N LEU A 335 -9.16 11.37 -0.99
CA LEU A 335 -7.95 11.00 -1.69
C LEU A 335 -6.83 10.85 -0.66
N ASP A 336 -6.12 9.74 -0.68
CA ASP A 336 -5.02 9.49 0.26
C ASP A 336 -3.73 9.19 -0.50
N GLN A 337 -2.78 10.11 -0.42
CA GLN A 337 -1.46 10.01 -1.05
C GLN A 337 -0.53 9.04 -0.28
N GLY A 338 -0.78 8.81 1.01
CA GLY A 338 -0.01 7.90 1.85
C GLY A 338 1.43 8.34 2.14
N TRP A 339 1.71 9.63 2.14
CA TRP A 339 3.02 10.20 2.42
C TRP A 339 3.15 10.66 3.87
N TRP A 340 4.37 10.53 4.42
CA TRP A 340 4.74 10.88 5.79
C TRP A 340 5.91 11.87 5.79
N PRO A 341 5.90 12.92 6.62
CA PRO A 341 6.98 13.92 6.60
C PRO A 341 8.32 13.35 7.07
N ASP A 342 8.28 12.30 7.87
CA ASP A 342 9.43 11.68 8.51
C ASP A 342 9.85 10.35 7.87
N GLY A 343 8.91 9.59 7.34
CA GLY A 343 9.17 8.28 6.72
C GLY A 343 8.90 8.19 5.21
N LEU A 344 8.40 9.26 4.58
CA LEU A 344 7.96 9.32 3.19
C LEU A 344 6.88 8.25 2.88
N TYR A 345 7.18 7.18 2.17
CA TYR A 345 6.22 6.09 1.93
C TYR A 345 5.97 5.20 3.16
N THR A 346 6.85 5.24 4.14
CA THR A 346 6.78 4.36 5.31
C THR A 346 6.23 5.09 6.53
N ALA A 347 5.07 4.68 7.01
CA ALA A 347 4.55 5.18 8.28
C ALA A 347 5.53 4.87 9.42
N PRO A 348 5.72 5.78 10.39
CA PRO A 348 6.66 5.58 11.50
C PRO A 348 6.36 4.32 12.33
N THR A 349 5.09 4.04 12.58
CA THR A 349 4.60 2.90 13.37
C THR A 349 3.33 2.32 12.74
N ASP A 350 2.92 1.12 13.15
CA ASP A 350 1.62 0.55 12.75
C ASP A 350 0.44 1.36 13.30
N GLU A 351 0.60 1.98 14.47
CA GLU A 351 -0.39 2.90 15.03
C GLU A 351 -0.57 4.14 14.13
N ALA A 352 0.53 4.72 13.63
CA ALA A 352 0.47 5.81 12.66
C ALA A 352 -0.24 5.37 11.37
N LEU A 353 0.09 4.19 10.87
CA LEU A 353 -0.55 3.61 9.68
C LEU A 353 -2.06 3.44 9.86
N LEU A 354 -2.50 2.97 11.03
CA LEU A 354 -3.90 2.84 11.41
C LEU A 354 -4.60 4.21 11.55
N TYR A 355 -3.88 5.23 12.02
CA TYR A 355 -4.45 6.54 12.37
C TYR A 355 -5.17 7.21 11.19
N ASP A 356 -4.57 7.24 10.00
CA ASP A 356 -5.18 7.86 8.81
C ASP A 356 -6.47 7.13 8.41
N VAL A 357 -6.51 5.80 8.51
CA VAL A 357 -7.72 4.99 8.26
C VAL A 357 -8.79 5.25 9.32
N GLN A 358 -8.41 5.31 10.59
CA GLN A 358 -9.32 5.60 11.69
C GLN A 358 -9.90 7.01 11.57
N LYS A 359 -9.07 8.01 11.26
CA LYS A 359 -9.53 9.38 11.05
C LYS A 359 -10.48 9.52 9.88
N THR A 360 -10.26 8.78 8.81
CA THR A 360 -11.22 8.70 7.70
C THR A 360 -12.60 8.25 8.20
N LYS A 361 -12.63 7.22 9.05
CA LYS A 361 -13.88 6.74 9.67
C LYS A 361 -14.48 7.77 10.60
N ASP A 362 -13.67 8.41 11.44
CA ASP A 362 -14.09 9.43 12.39
C ASP A 362 -14.73 10.64 11.70
N PHE A 363 -14.23 11.03 10.53
CA PHE A 363 -14.83 12.06 9.67
C PHE A 363 -16.16 11.64 9.00
N GLY A 364 -16.62 10.40 9.21
CA GLY A 364 -17.89 9.91 8.66
C GLY A 364 -17.83 9.44 7.22
N PHE A 365 -16.67 9.21 6.67
CA PHE A 365 -16.47 8.58 5.38
C PHE A 365 -16.64 7.05 5.42
N ASN A 366 -16.89 6.43 4.27
CA ASN A 366 -17.00 4.98 4.13
C ASN A 366 -15.98 4.39 3.14
N MET A 367 -15.12 5.22 2.54
CA MET A 367 -14.18 4.84 1.50
C MET A 367 -12.90 5.67 1.60
N ILE A 368 -11.80 5.16 1.04
CA ILE A 368 -10.56 5.87 0.70
C ILE A 368 -10.20 5.55 -0.75
N ARG A 369 -9.82 6.55 -1.54
CA ARG A 369 -9.08 6.32 -2.76
C ARG A 369 -7.59 6.37 -2.45
N LYS A 370 -6.93 5.20 -2.48
CA LYS A 370 -5.47 5.10 -2.33
C LYS A 370 -4.82 5.55 -3.62
N HIS A 371 -4.29 6.76 -3.60
CA HIS A 371 -3.88 7.49 -4.77
C HIS A 371 -2.42 7.22 -5.14
N ILE A 372 -2.23 6.60 -6.30
CA ILE A 372 -0.93 6.44 -6.97
C ILE A 372 0.15 5.79 -6.06
N LYS A 373 -0.27 4.95 -5.13
CA LYS A 373 0.61 4.22 -4.19
C LYS A 373 -0.02 2.90 -3.79
N VAL A 374 0.82 1.90 -3.50
CA VAL A 374 0.40 0.65 -2.83
C VAL A 374 0.95 0.66 -1.41
N GLU A 375 0.08 0.44 -0.44
CA GLU A 375 0.45 0.43 0.98
C GLU A 375 1.00 -0.93 1.45
N PRO A 376 1.65 -0.99 2.62
CA PRO A 376 1.92 -2.25 3.28
C PRO A 376 0.62 -3.05 3.54
N ALA A 377 0.70 -4.36 3.47
CA ALA A 377 -0.42 -5.29 3.66
C ALA A 377 -1.28 -4.99 4.91
N ARG A 378 -0.64 -4.53 5.99
CA ARG A 378 -1.31 -4.16 7.24
C ARG A 378 -2.30 -3.00 7.10
N TRP A 379 -2.03 -2.04 6.21
CA TRP A 379 -2.95 -0.93 5.94
C TRP A 379 -4.30 -1.44 5.39
N TYR A 380 -4.26 -2.39 4.45
CA TYR A 380 -5.49 -2.99 3.91
C TYR A 380 -6.24 -3.79 4.98
N THR A 381 -5.51 -4.49 5.86
CA THR A 381 -6.12 -5.18 7.02
C THR A 381 -6.79 -4.19 7.98
N HIS A 382 -6.23 -3.00 8.19
CA HIS A 382 -6.88 -1.95 8.97
C HIS A 382 -8.16 -1.46 8.28
N CYS A 383 -8.15 -1.29 6.95
CA CYS A 383 -9.35 -0.95 6.18
C CYS A 383 -10.42 -2.04 6.28
N ASP A 384 -10.03 -3.32 6.17
CA ASP A 384 -10.93 -4.46 6.31
C ASP A 384 -11.62 -4.50 7.70
N ARG A 385 -10.85 -4.25 8.76
CA ARG A 385 -11.32 -4.27 10.15
C ARG A 385 -12.19 -3.07 10.51
N LEU A 386 -11.91 -1.91 9.94
CA LEU A 386 -12.65 -0.67 10.21
C LEU A 386 -13.84 -0.45 9.25
N GLY A 387 -13.96 -1.27 8.20
CA GLY A 387 -15.02 -1.11 7.20
C GLY A 387 -14.80 0.13 6.33
N ILE A 388 -13.63 0.28 5.76
CA ILE A 388 -13.32 1.32 4.79
C ILE A 388 -13.13 0.66 3.42
N ILE A 389 -13.98 1.03 2.45
CA ILE A 389 -13.83 0.60 1.06
C ILE A 389 -12.59 1.27 0.46
N VAL A 390 -11.84 0.55 -0.36
CA VAL A 390 -10.64 1.08 -1.00
C VAL A 390 -10.81 1.09 -2.51
N TRP A 391 -10.57 2.25 -3.13
CA TRP A 391 -10.24 2.35 -4.55
C TRP A 391 -8.72 2.37 -4.65
N GLN A 392 -8.16 1.41 -5.37
CA GLN A 392 -6.71 1.23 -5.50
C GLN A 392 -6.23 1.70 -6.87
N ASP A 393 -5.44 2.77 -6.87
CA ASP A 393 -4.79 3.25 -8.09
C ASP A 393 -3.54 2.42 -8.42
N MET A 394 -3.27 2.27 -9.72
CA MET A 394 -1.95 1.86 -10.21
C MET A 394 -0.94 3.00 -10.03
N PRO A 395 0.20 2.76 -9.38
CA PRO A 395 1.30 3.73 -9.34
C PRO A 395 1.92 3.90 -10.72
N SER A 396 1.30 4.68 -11.57
CA SER A 396 1.72 4.84 -12.96
C SER A 396 3.11 5.46 -13.10
N GLY A 397 3.62 5.50 -14.30
CA GLY A 397 4.90 6.05 -14.70
C GLY A 397 4.85 6.56 -16.13
N ASP A 398 6.06 6.70 -16.76
CA ASP A 398 6.19 7.24 -18.10
C ASP A 398 5.84 8.73 -18.19
N ARG A 399 5.41 9.23 -19.31
CA ARG A 399 5.19 10.64 -19.60
C ARG A 399 3.71 11.00 -19.49
N ASN A 400 3.43 12.29 -19.36
CA ASN A 400 2.10 12.81 -19.55
C ASN A 400 1.77 12.90 -21.05
N PRO A 401 0.64 12.38 -21.52
CA PRO A 401 0.12 12.73 -22.83
C PRO A 401 -0.41 14.16 -22.80
N GLU A 402 -0.69 14.71 -23.96
CA GLU A 402 -1.45 15.94 -24.05
C GLU A 402 -2.87 15.70 -23.51
N TRP A 403 -3.32 16.58 -22.62
CA TRP A 403 -4.67 16.58 -22.13
C TRP A 403 -5.63 17.01 -23.22
N GLN A 404 -6.63 16.17 -23.49
CA GLN A 404 -7.72 16.51 -24.36
C GLN A 404 -8.81 17.29 -23.61
N ASN A 405 -9.73 17.89 -24.36
CA ASN A 405 -10.89 18.51 -23.76
C ASN A 405 -11.74 17.46 -23.01
N ARG A 406 -11.79 17.56 -21.69
CA ARG A 406 -12.47 16.62 -20.77
C ARG A 406 -13.96 16.39 -21.08
N ARG A 407 -14.56 17.17 -21.95
CA ARG A 407 -15.99 17.08 -22.33
C ARG A 407 -16.28 16.07 -23.42
N TYR A 408 -15.25 15.44 -24.00
CA TYR A 408 -15.40 14.47 -25.08
C TYR A 408 -14.88 13.10 -24.68
N PHE A 409 -15.49 12.06 -25.25
CA PHE A 409 -15.05 10.67 -25.08
C PHE A 409 -13.89 10.29 -26.00
N ASP A 410 -13.32 11.25 -26.72
CA ASP A 410 -12.15 11.08 -27.57
C ASP A 410 -10.93 11.60 -26.82
N GLY A 411 -10.16 10.69 -26.27
CA GLY A 411 -8.92 11.04 -25.60
C GLY A 411 -7.69 10.73 -26.43
N THR A 412 -6.55 11.34 -26.09
CA THR A 412 -5.24 10.89 -26.55
C THR A 412 -4.65 9.89 -25.58
N GLU A 413 -3.84 8.99 -26.12
CA GLU A 413 -3.09 8.01 -25.35
C GLU A 413 -1.61 8.12 -25.65
N LEU A 414 -0.78 7.74 -24.70
CA LEU A 414 0.64 7.60 -24.93
C LEU A 414 0.92 6.40 -25.83
N LYS A 415 1.90 6.56 -26.70
CA LYS A 415 2.60 5.43 -27.29
C LYS A 415 3.80 5.13 -26.40
N ARG A 416 3.66 4.16 -25.52
CA ARG A 416 4.75 3.68 -24.65
C ARG A 416 5.75 2.84 -25.45
N SER A 417 6.98 2.72 -24.93
CA SER A 417 7.92 1.71 -25.42
C SER A 417 7.48 0.32 -24.99
N THR A 418 7.93 -0.72 -25.69
CA THR A 418 7.67 -2.12 -25.32
C THR A 418 8.14 -2.43 -23.90
N GLU A 419 9.25 -1.84 -23.48
CA GLU A 419 9.77 -1.98 -22.11
C GLU A 419 8.83 -1.34 -21.07
N SER A 420 8.36 -0.11 -21.32
CA SER A 420 7.41 0.59 -20.45
C SER A 420 6.08 -0.16 -20.31
N GLU A 421 5.54 -0.69 -21.42
CA GLU A 421 4.34 -1.52 -21.40
C GLU A 421 4.55 -2.81 -20.59
N ALA A 422 5.71 -3.48 -20.76
CA ALA A 422 6.03 -4.70 -20.03
C ALA A 422 6.12 -4.47 -18.53
N TYR A 423 6.76 -3.39 -18.08
CA TYR A 423 6.82 -3.04 -16.65
C TYR A 423 5.43 -2.71 -16.10
N TYR A 424 4.62 -1.95 -16.83
CA TYR A 424 3.25 -1.64 -16.41
C TYR A 424 2.42 -2.92 -16.20
N HIS A 425 2.39 -3.81 -17.21
CA HIS A 425 1.63 -5.05 -17.14
C HIS A 425 2.10 -5.96 -15.99
N LYS A 426 3.42 -6.10 -15.83
CA LYS A 426 4.01 -6.89 -14.75
C LYS A 426 3.59 -6.35 -13.39
N GLU A 427 3.85 -5.06 -13.12
CA GLU A 427 3.60 -4.48 -11.81
C GLU A 427 2.10 -4.38 -11.49
N TRP A 428 1.25 -4.03 -12.49
CA TRP A 428 -0.20 -4.00 -12.27
C TRP A 428 -0.76 -5.39 -11.93
N LYS A 429 -0.29 -6.42 -12.62
CA LYS A 429 -0.66 -7.81 -12.31
C LYS A 429 -0.23 -8.19 -10.89
N GLU A 430 1.01 -7.90 -10.52
CA GLU A 430 1.55 -8.20 -9.18
C GLU A 430 0.78 -7.46 -8.07
N ILE A 431 0.38 -6.21 -8.31
CA ILE A 431 -0.47 -5.44 -7.39
C ILE A 431 -1.83 -6.13 -7.21
N MET A 432 -2.49 -6.50 -8.30
CA MET A 432 -3.76 -7.22 -8.23
C MET A 432 -3.60 -8.56 -7.52
N ASP A 433 -2.51 -9.30 -7.75
CA ASP A 433 -2.25 -10.58 -7.09
C ASP A 433 -2.06 -10.43 -5.57
N CYS A 434 -1.18 -9.53 -5.13
CA CYS A 434 -0.89 -9.37 -3.71
C CYS A 434 -2.07 -8.76 -2.92
N LEU A 435 -2.95 -8.03 -3.57
CA LEU A 435 -4.11 -7.38 -2.94
C LEU A 435 -5.44 -8.13 -3.15
N TYR A 436 -5.48 -9.18 -3.97
CA TYR A 436 -6.70 -9.88 -4.36
C TYR A 436 -7.58 -10.31 -3.19
N SER A 437 -6.98 -10.81 -2.12
CA SER A 437 -7.71 -11.39 -1.00
C SER A 437 -8.22 -10.39 0.03
N TYR A 438 -7.89 -9.09 -0.11
CA TYR A 438 -8.38 -8.05 0.82
C TYR A 438 -9.82 -7.63 0.49
N PRO A 439 -10.78 -7.85 1.41
CA PRO A 439 -12.19 -7.53 1.19
C PRO A 439 -12.48 -6.05 0.90
N CYS A 440 -11.72 -5.15 1.50
CA CYS A 440 -11.92 -3.70 1.37
C CYS A 440 -11.72 -3.19 -0.07
N ILE A 441 -10.88 -3.84 -0.88
CA ILE A 441 -10.67 -3.42 -2.26
C ILE A 441 -11.99 -3.57 -3.04
N GLY A 442 -12.57 -2.44 -3.44
CA GLY A 442 -13.82 -2.38 -4.19
C GLY A 442 -13.62 -2.05 -5.66
N THR A 443 -12.60 -1.26 -5.96
CA THR A 443 -12.36 -0.72 -7.31
C THR A 443 -10.87 -0.72 -7.65
N TRP A 444 -10.53 -1.18 -8.84
CA TRP A 444 -9.24 -1.02 -9.48
C TRP A 444 -9.22 0.22 -10.36
N VAL A 445 -8.17 1.05 -10.27
CA VAL A 445 -8.03 2.30 -11.02
C VAL A 445 -6.72 2.28 -11.82
N PRO A 446 -6.73 1.79 -13.08
CA PRO A 446 -5.53 1.66 -13.91
C PRO A 446 -4.81 2.97 -14.20
N PHE A 447 -5.53 4.09 -14.39
CA PHE A 447 -4.95 5.37 -14.76
C PHE A 447 -5.56 6.54 -14.00
N ASN A 448 -4.73 7.56 -13.74
CA ASN A 448 -5.12 8.85 -13.20
C ASN A 448 -4.75 9.98 -14.14
N GLU A 449 -5.70 10.88 -14.44
CA GLU A 449 -5.50 12.16 -15.11
C GLU A 449 -4.66 12.10 -16.40
N ALA A 450 -4.90 11.10 -17.23
CA ALA A 450 -4.18 10.83 -18.47
C ALA A 450 -2.67 10.52 -18.27
N TRP A 451 -2.13 10.65 -17.06
CA TRP A 451 -0.72 10.40 -16.81
C TRP A 451 -0.34 8.94 -17.03
N GLY A 452 0.54 8.73 -17.98
CA GLY A 452 0.94 7.39 -18.41
C GLY A 452 -0.18 6.59 -19.10
N GLN A 453 -1.31 7.20 -19.43
CA GLN A 453 -2.47 6.52 -20.00
C GLN A 453 -2.18 5.98 -21.41
N PHE A 454 -2.42 4.70 -21.62
CA PHE A 454 -2.23 4.00 -22.88
C PHE A 454 -3.16 2.79 -22.99
N LYS A 455 -3.61 2.44 -24.21
CA LYS A 455 -4.46 1.26 -24.47
C LYS A 455 -5.57 1.11 -23.42
N THR A 456 -6.24 2.19 -23.09
CA THR A 456 -7.15 2.28 -21.94
C THR A 456 -8.23 1.21 -21.97
N VAL A 457 -8.84 0.97 -23.12
CA VAL A 457 -9.89 -0.06 -23.29
C VAL A 457 -9.33 -1.45 -23.01
N GLU A 458 -8.20 -1.80 -23.62
CA GLU A 458 -7.54 -3.10 -23.46
C GLU A 458 -7.14 -3.35 -21.99
N ILE A 459 -6.55 -2.34 -21.34
CA ILE A 459 -6.13 -2.42 -19.92
C ILE A 459 -7.33 -2.56 -18.98
N ALA A 460 -8.41 -1.80 -19.22
CA ALA A 460 -9.61 -1.89 -18.41
C ALA A 460 -10.30 -3.26 -18.54
N GLU A 461 -10.42 -3.76 -19.76
CA GLU A 461 -10.99 -5.09 -20.03
C GLU A 461 -10.13 -6.20 -19.43
N TRP A 462 -8.81 -6.13 -19.61
CA TRP A 462 -7.88 -7.08 -18.96
C TRP A 462 -8.00 -7.05 -17.44
N THR A 463 -8.03 -5.87 -16.83
CA THR A 463 -8.18 -5.71 -15.37
C THR A 463 -9.49 -6.38 -14.90
N LYS A 464 -10.61 -6.13 -15.62
CA LYS A 464 -11.91 -6.73 -15.29
C LYS A 464 -11.94 -8.24 -15.46
N GLN A 465 -11.30 -8.77 -16.51
CA GLN A 465 -11.20 -10.23 -16.73
C GLN A 465 -10.30 -10.88 -15.70
N TYR A 466 -9.23 -10.20 -15.27
CA TYR A 466 -8.29 -10.71 -14.27
C TYR A 466 -8.92 -10.79 -12.88
N ASP A 467 -9.70 -9.78 -12.50
CA ASP A 467 -10.49 -9.76 -11.27
C ASP A 467 -11.94 -9.30 -11.51
N PRO A 468 -12.83 -10.22 -11.87
CA PRO A 468 -14.24 -9.88 -12.12
C PRO A 468 -15.02 -9.53 -10.84
N THR A 469 -14.44 -9.71 -9.65
CA THR A 469 -15.09 -9.50 -8.36
C THR A 469 -15.03 -8.05 -7.87
N ARG A 470 -14.31 -7.18 -8.59
CA ARG A 470 -14.18 -5.74 -8.31
C ARG A 470 -14.67 -4.91 -9.50
N LEU A 471 -14.91 -3.65 -9.20
CA LEU A 471 -15.22 -2.64 -10.21
C LEU A 471 -13.93 -2.13 -10.85
N VAL A 472 -14.03 -1.60 -12.06
CA VAL A 472 -12.92 -0.97 -12.78
C VAL A 472 -13.31 0.46 -13.13
N ASN A 473 -12.52 1.40 -12.61
CA ASN A 473 -12.52 2.80 -12.98
C ASN A 473 -11.35 3.02 -13.97
N PRO A 474 -11.59 3.04 -15.28
CA PRO A 474 -10.53 2.86 -16.27
C PRO A 474 -9.51 4.00 -16.30
N ALA A 475 -9.98 5.24 -16.06
CA ALA A 475 -9.12 6.43 -16.06
C ALA A 475 -9.78 7.53 -15.23
N SER A 476 -9.39 7.64 -13.97
CA SER A 476 -9.94 8.65 -13.06
C SER A 476 -9.55 10.06 -13.53
N GLY A 477 -10.54 10.88 -13.92
CA GLY A 477 -10.34 12.26 -14.40
C GLY A 477 -9.47 12.40 -15.65
N GLY A 478 -9.12 11.30 -16.31
CA GLY A 478 -8.25 11.28 -17.48
C GLY A 478 -8.99 11.48 -18.80
N ASN A 479 -8.33 11.07 -19.89
CA ASN A 479 -8.99 10.98 -21.19
C ASN A 479 -10.02 9.85 -21.16
N HIS A 480 -11.28 10.16 -21.42
CA HIS A 480 -12.39 9.23 -21.23
C HIS A 480 -12.57 8.30 -22.44
N TYR A 481 -12.78 7.02 -22.14
CA TYR A 481 -13.11 5.97 -23.10
C TYR A 481 -14.35 5.21 -22.63
N THR A 482 -15.08 4.60 -23.57
CA THR A 482 -16.29 3.82 -23.25
C THR A 482 -15.91 2.40 -22.83
N CYS A 483 -15.38 2.26 -21.61
CA CYS A 483 -14.96 0.98 -21.01
C CYS A 483 -15.03 1.05 -19.48
N GLY A 484 -14.87 -0.10 -18.82
CA GLY A 484 -14.95 -0.20 -17.37
C GLY A 484 -16.36 0.00 -16.81
N ASP A 485 -16.46 0.10 -15.49
CA ASP A 485 -17.73 0.20 -14.76
C ASP A 485 -18.11 1.66 -14.44
N MET A 486 -17.20 2.61 -14.62
CA MET A 486 -17.35 4.01 -14.20
C MET A 486 -16.94 5.00 -15.28
N LEU A 487 -17.60 6.16 -15.29
CA LEU A 487 -17.12 7.41 -15.85
C LEU A 487 -16.70 8.30 -14.67
N ASP A 488 -15.43 8.64 -14.59
CA ASP A 488 -14.88 9.37 -13.46
C ASP A 488 -14.45 10.79 -13.86
N LEU A 489 -15.02 11.77 -13.16
CA LEU A 489 -14.78 13.19 -13.40
C LEU A 489 -13.87 13.78 -12.32
N HIS A 490 -13.00 14.72 -12.70
CA HIS A 490 -12.28 15.58 -11.79
C HIS A 490 -12.69 17.03 -11.99
N ASN A 491 -13.00 17.75 -10.93
CA ASN A 491 -13.29 19.17 -11.01
C ASN A 491 -12.88 19.91 -9.74
N TYR A 492 -12.07 20.94 -9.89
CA TYR A 492 -11.60 21.75 -8.79
C TYR A 492 -12.03 23.21 -8.93
N PRO A 493 -12.32 23.91 -7.81
CA PRO A 493 -12.36 23.37 -6.47
C PRO A 493 -13.72 22.74 -6.10
N GLN A 494 -14.85 23.22 -6.65
CA GLN A 494 -16.19 22.72 -6.31
C GLN A 494 -16.58 21.46 -7.10
N PRO A 495 -17.49 20.63 -6.56
CA PRO A 495 -18.06 19.52 -7.31
C PRO A 495 -18.86 20.04 -8.52
N GLU A 496 -18.67 19.40 -9.67
CA GLU A 496 -19.41 19.69 -10.89
C GLU A 496 -19.64 18.41 -11.70
N MET A 497 -20.84 18.23 -12.26
CA MET A 497 -21.14 17.18 -13.23
C MET A 497 -21.18 17.77 -14.65
N TYR A 498 -20.03 17.84 -15.29
CA TYR A 498 -19.89 18.38 -16.65
C TYR A 498 -20.07 17.33 -17.75
N LEU A 499 -20.13 16.05 -17.37
CA LEU A 499 -20.36 14.90 -18.24
C LEU A 499 -21.17 13.85 -17.49
N TYR A 500 -21.99 13.07 -18.19
CA TYR A 500 -22.80 11.99 -17.62
C TYR A 500 -22.83 10.79 -18.56
N ASP A 501 -22.68 9.58 -18.02
CA ASP A 501 -22.80 8.34 -18.75
C ASP A 501 -24.03 7.56 -18.30
N ALA A 502 -24.96 7.32 -19.25
CA ALA A 502 -26.16 6.57 -18.95
C ALA A 502 -25.93 5.04 -18.84
N GLN A 503 -24.75 4.53 -19.19
CA GLN A 503 -24.46 3.09 -19.19
C GLN A 503 -23.54 2.67 -18.05
N ARG A 504 -22.79 3.60 -17.47
CA ARG A 504 -21.85 3.37 -16.38
C ARG A 504 -22.16 4.27 -15.19
N ALA A 505 -21.66 3.91 -14.02
CA ALA A 505 -21.76 4.80 -12.86
C ALA A 505 -20.93 6.07 -13.10
N THR A 506 -21.57 7.25 -13.06
CA THR A 506 -20.86 8.52 -13.07
C THR A 506 -20.38 8.85 -11.68
N VAL A 507 -19.10 9.14 -11.51
CA VAL A 507 -18.45 9.41 -10.22
C VAL A 507 -17.59 10.67 -10.30
N LEU A 508 -17.29 11.27 -9.16
CA LEU A 508 -16.41 12.44 -9.04
C LEU A 508 -15.14 12.01 -8.30
N GLY A 509 -14.13 11.56 -9.03
CA GLY A 509 -12.90 10.96 -8.46
C GLY A 509 -11.97 11.94 -7.78
N GLU A 510 -12.11 13.26 -8.07
CA GLU A 510 -11.42 14.31 -7.32
C GLU A 510 -12.20 15.64 -7.36
N TYR A 511 -12.28 16.28 -6.19
CA TYR A 511 -12.75 17.66 -6.03
C TYR A 511 -12.28 18.21 -4.68
N GLY A 512 -12.45 19.50 -4.46
CA GLY A 512 -12.13 20.18 -3.21
C GLY A 512 -10.78 20.88 -3.25
N GLY A 513 -9.78 20.32 -2.60
CA GLY A 513 -8.46 20.94 -2.55
C GLY A 513 -8.44 22.26 -1.78
N ILE A 514 -9.20 22.33 -0.68
CA ILE A 514 -9.36 23.54 0.15
C ILE A 514 -8.13 23.70 1.04
N GLY A 515 -7.32 24.70 0.76
CA GLY A 515 -6.05 24.95 1.43
C GLY A 515 -6.17 25.84 2.68
N LEU A 516 -5.36 25.50 3.69
CA LEU A 516 -5.11 26.31 4.88
C LEU A 516 -3.64 26.18 5.28
N VAL A 517 -2.91 27.29 5.26
CA VAL A 517 -1.49 27.35 5.68
C VAL A 517 -1.42 27.50 7.21
N LEU A 518 -0.80 26.55 7.88
CA LEU A 518 -0.51 26.58 9.33
C LEU A 518 1.00 26.60 9.55
N LYS A 519 1.56 27.75 9.90
CA LYS A 519 3.01 28.05 9.84
C LYS A 519 3.92 27.05 10.56
N ASP A 520 3.48 26.48 11.68
CA ASP A 520 4.30 25.56 12.49
C ASP A 520 4.22 24.10 12.01
N HIS A 521 3.44 23.84 10.94
CA HIS A 521 3.14 22.51 10.43
C HIS A 521 3.47 22.36 8.93
N LEU A 522 4.41 23.15 8.42
CA LEU A 522 4.76 23.21 7.00
C LEU A 522 6.02 22.40 6.68
N TRP A 523 5.97 21.68 5.57
CA TRP A 523 7.17 21.05 4.97
C TRP A 523 8.15 22.09 4.40
N GLU A 524 7.60 23.12 3.72
CA GLU A 524 8.33 24.26 3.19
C GLU A 524 7.67 25.56 3.66
N PRO A 525 8.42 26.48 4.27
CA PRO A 525 7.81 27.67 4.86
C PRO A 525 7.26 28.67 3.82
N ASN A 526 7.80 28.71 2.60
CA ASN A 526 7.57 29.80 1.65
C ASN A 526 6.87 29.41 0.34
N ARG A 527 6.58 28.13 0.11
CA ARG A 527 6.00 27.63 -1.14
C ARG A 527 4.88 26.64 -0.83
N ASN A 528 3.69 27.18 -0.55
CA ASN A 528 2.55 26.35 -0.23
C ASN A 528 1.38 26.72 -1.12
N TRP A 529 0.59 25.73 -1.53
CA TRP A 529 -0.54 25.93 -2.42
C TRP A 529 -1.73 25.00 -2.09
N GLY A 530 -2.88 25.39 -2.60
CA GLY A 530 -4.11 24.61 -2.66
C GLY A 530 -4.96 25.17 -3.79
N TYR A 531 -5.94 24.42 -4.27
CA TYR A 531 -6.79 24.86 -5.39
C TYR A 531 -7.60 26.12 -5.03
N VAL A 532 -8.00 26.25 -3.77
CA VAL A 532 -8.54 27.45 -3.16
C VAL A 532 -7.97 27.57 -1.76
N GLN A 533 -7.71 28.79 -1.27
CA GLN A 533 -7.09 28.99 0.04
C GLN A 533 -7.92 29.91 0.94
N PHE A 534 -7.93 29.57 2.22
CA PHE A 534 -8.57 30.33 3.29
C PHE A 534 -7.60 30.57 4.43
N ASN A 535 -8.01 31.40 5.40
CA ASN A 535 -7.13 31.86 6.47
C ASN A 535 -7.51 31.32 7.85
N SER A 536 -8.60 30.55 7.95
CA SER A 536 -9.06 30.00 9.22
C SER A 536 -9.75 28.63 9.05
N SER A 537 -9.68 27.82 10.08
CA SER A 537 -10.40 26.55 10.19
C SER A 537 -11.91 26.69 9.96
N LYS A 538 -12.49 27.81 10.43
CA LYS A 538 -13.92 28.11 10.24
C LYS A 538 -14.23 28.29 8.75
N GLU A 539 -13.47 29.08 8.02
CA GLU A 539 -13.68 29.33 6.59
C GLU A 539 -13.52 28.05 5.77
N VAL A 540 -12.49 27.26 6.06
CA VAL A 540 -12.27 25.94 5.42
C VAL A 540 -13.43 24.99 5.69
N THR A 541 -13.92 24.95 6.93
CA THR A 541 -15.08 24.13 7.29
C THR A 541 -16.35 24.59 6.58
N ASP A 542 -16.60 25.89 6.52
CA ASP A 542 -17.78 26.46 5.87
C ASP A 542 -17.78 26.15 4.36
N GLU A 543 -16.64 26.26 3.69
CA GLU A 543 -16.50 25.94 2.28
C GLU A 543 -16.63 24.43 2.01
N TYR A 544 -16.01 23.59 2.88
CA TYR A 544 -16.18 22.14 2.82
C TYR A 544 -17.66 21.73 2.88
N VAL A 545 -18.38 22.24 3.86
CA VAL A 545 -19.82 21.94 4.04
C VAL A 545 -20.64 22.42 2.84
N LYS A 546 -20.33 23.58 2.30
CA LYS A 546 -20.95 24.10 1.08
C LYS A 546 -20.73 23.17 -0.11
N TYR A 547 -19.50 22.69 -0.34
CA TYR A 547 -19.21 21.73 -1.41
C TYR A 547 -19.91 20.39 -1.19
N ALA A 548 -19.96 19.92 0.05
CA ALA A 548 -20.67 18.69 0.41
C ALA A 548 -22.18 18.81 0.18
N ASP A 549 -22.81 19.97 0.46
CA ASP A 549 -24.21 20.24 0.13
C ASP A 549 -24.45 20.29 -1.39
N MET A 550 -23.55 20.89 -2.16
CA MET A 550 -23.60 20.87 -3.63
C MET A 550 -23.53 19.43 -4.17
N LEU A 551 -22.58 18.63 -3.66
CA LEU A 551 -22.44 17.22 -4.01
C LEU A 551 -23.73 16.44 -3.69
N TYR A 552 -24.32 16.65 -2.52
CA TYR A 552 -25.56 15.99 -2.10
C TYR A 552 -26.71 16.23 -3.08
N GLN A 553 -26.83 17.43 -3.66
CA GLN A 553 -27.83 17.73 -4.70
C GLN A 553 -27.50 17.00 -6.04
N MET A 554 -26.22 16.80 -6.33
CA MET A 554 -25.77 16.13 -7.56
C MET A 554 -25.93 14.61 -7.51
N ILE A 555 -26.04 14.00 -6.32
CA ILE A 555 -26.35 12.57 -6.15
C ILE A 555 -27.68 12.24 -6.84
N LYS A 556 -28.70 13.09 -6.66
CA LYS A 556 -30.00 12.94 -7.34
C LYS A 556 -29.93 13.11 -8.85
N ARG A 557 -28.90 13.80 -9.34
CA ARG A 557 -28.67 14.01 -10.78
C ARG A 557 -27.86 12.89 -11.43
N GLY A 558 -27.24 11.98 -10.63
CA GLY A 558 -26.57 10.83 -11.18
C GLY A 558 -25.23 10.45 -10.58
N PHE A 559 -24.61 11.25 -9.70
CA PHE A 559 -23.37 10.81 -9.04
C PHE A 559 -23.62 9.60 -8.16
N SER A 560 -22.71 8.63 -8.24
CA SER A 560 -22.75 7.37 -7.49
C SER A 560 -21.60 7.22 -6.48
N ALA A 561 -20.58 8.06 -6.59
CA ALA A 561 -19.48 8.17 -5.63
C ALA A 561 -18.80 9.53 -5.76
N ALA A 562 -18.03 9.91 -4.74
CA ALA A 562 -17.16 11.08 -4.80
C ALA A 562 -15.91 10.91 -3.92
N VAL A 563 -14.83 11.60 -4.29
CA VAL A 563 -13.56 11.63 -3.59
C VAL A 563 -13.13 13.06 -3.33
N TYR A 564 -12.94 13.40 -2.06
CA TYR A 564 -12.48 14.72 -1.63
C TYR A 564 -10.95 14.79 -1.55
N THR A 565 -10.32 15.78 -2.12
CA THR A 565 -8.87 16.03 -2.04
C THR A 565 -8.56 16.95 -0.88
N GLN A 566 -7.88 16.52 0.24
CA GLN A 566 -7.31 15.18 0.45
C GLN A 566 -7.19 14.86 1.96
N THR A 567 -6.69 13.66 2.32
CA THR A 567 -6.59 13.22 3.72
C THR A 567 -5.68 14.13 4.54
N THR A 568 -4.45 14.34 4.09
CA THR A 568 -3.44 15.17 4.76
C THR A 568 -2.80 16.13 3.78
N ASP A 569 -2.20 17.20 4.30
CA ASP A 569 -1.21 17.93 3.52
C ASP A 569 -0.09 16.99 3.07
N VAL A 570 0.55 17.27 1.94
CA VAL A 570 1.71 16.55 1.46
C VAL A 570 2.72 17.54 0.90
N GLU A 571 3.88 17.65 1.54
CA GLU A 571 4.97 18.56 1.20
C GLU A 571 4.48 20.02 1.03
N VAL A 572 4.45 20.56 -0.18
CA VAL A 572 4.02 21.94 -0.45
C VAL A 572 2.51 22.09 -0.68
N GLU A 573 1.80 20.99 -0.79
CA GLU A 573 0.35 20.94 -1.00
C GLU A 573 -0.38 20.96 0.35
N VAL A 574 -1.05 22.10 0.66
CA VAL A 574 -1.64 22.36 1.99
C VAL A 574 -3.17 22.33 1.97
N ASN A 575 -3.75 21.35 1.32
CA ASN A 575 -5.20 21.16 1.14
C ASN A 575 -5.75 19.89 1.80
N GLY A 576 -5.00 19.31 2.74
CA GLY A 576 -5.45 18.17 3.53
C GLY A 576 -6.52 18.52 4.56
N LEU A 577 -7.31 17.52 4.98
CA LEU A 577 -8.17 17.61 6.16
C LEU A 577 -7.34 17.76 7.45
N MET A 578 -6.09 17.27 7.41
CA MET A 578 -5.11 17.34 8.49
C MET A 578 -3.79 17.91 7.97
N THR A 579 -2.98 18.44 8.87
CA THR A 579 -1.59 18.83 8.55
C THR A 579 -0.73 17.62 8.20
N TYR A 580 0.39 17.84 7.47
CA TYR A 580 1.29 16.77 7.02
C TYR A 580 1.87 15.95 8.18
N ASP A 581 2.11 16.57 9.33
CA ASP A 581 2.56 15.93 10.57
C ASP A 581 1.43 15.30 11.41
N ARG A 582 0.17 15.31 10.92
CA ARG A 582 -1.04 14.78 11.58
C ARG A 582 -1.35 15.42 12.94
N LYS A 583 -0.73 16.53 13.30
CA LYS A 583 -0.90 17.16 14.62
C LYS A 583 -2.15 18.03 14.72
N VAL A 584 -2.60 18.59 13.59
CA VAL A 584 -3.74 19.50 13.58
C VAL A 584 -4.77 19.04 12.55
N ILE A 585 -6.01 18.89 13.01
CA ILE A 585 -7.19 18.74 12.15
C ILE A 585 -7.64 20.15 11.76
N LYS A 586 -7.73 20.41 10.46
CA LYS A 586 -7.94 21.76 9.92
C LYS A 586 -9.40 22.20 9.84
N LEU A 587 -10.33 21.29 10.13
CA LEU A 587 -11.77 21.48 10.04
C LEU A 587 -12.47 21.16 11.36
N ASP A 588 -13.74 21.58 11.49
CA ASP A 588 -14.62 21.13 12.57
C ASP A 588 -15.06 19.68 12.30
N GLU A 589 -14.45 18.73 13.02
CA GLU A 589 -14.69 17.28 12.87
C GLU A 589 -16.18 16.92 12.98
N LYS A 590 -16.91 17.56 13.89
CA LYS A 590 -18.31 17.25 14.11
C LYS A 590 -19.15 17.61 12.89
N ARG A 591 -18.99 18.82 12.38
CA ARG A 591 -19.71 19.29 11.18
C ARG A 591 -19.38 18.46 9.95
N VAL A 592 -18.09 18.13 9.77
CA VAL A 592 -17.62 17.28 8.68
C VAL A 592 -18.24 15.88 8.80
N LYS A 593 -18.20 15.28 9.98
CA LYS A 593 -18.82 13.96 10.22
C LYS A 593 -20.32 13.94 9.92
N GLU A 594 -21.04 14.95 10.37
CA GLU A 594 -22.49 15.05 10.15
C GLU A 594 -22.84 15.08 8.67
N ILE A 595 -22.17 15.93 7.89
CA ILE A 595 -22.47 16.05 6.45
C ILE A 595 -21.99 14.83 5.65
N ASN A 596 -20.83 14.26 5.97
CA ASN A 596 -20.30 13.07 5.29
C ASN A 596 -21.18 11.84 5.55
N THR A 597 -21.62 11.65 6.79
CA THR A 597 -22.56 10.58 7.15
C THR A 597 -23.87 10.72 6.37
N ARG A 598 -24.39 11.94 6.20
CA ARG A 598 -25.59 12.22 5.40
C ARG A 598 -25.38 11.83 3.94
N ILE A 599 -24.21 12.15 3.37
CA ILE A 599 -23.85 11.79 2.00
C ILE A 599 -23.73 10.27 1.84
N CYS A 600 -22.96 9.60 2.70
CA CYS A 600 -22.79 8.13 2.65
C CYS A 600 -24.12 7.37 2.74
N ASN A 601 -25.10 7.92 3.48
CA ASN A 601 -26.42 7.33 3.67
C ASN A 601 -27.45 7.77 2.61
N SER A 602 -27.08 8.61 1.65
CA SER A 602 -28.02 9.24 0.70
C SER A 602 -28.79 8.26 -0.20
N LEU A 603 -28.25 7.07 -0.44
CA LEU A 603 -28.85 6.01 -1.26
C LEU A 603 -29.44 4.87 -0.42
N LYS A 604 -29.28 4.87 0.90
CA LYS A 604 -29.92 3.88 1.78
C LYS A 604 -31.43 4.12 1.82
N LYS A 605 -32.21 3.03 1.75
CA LYS A 605 -33.67 3.04 1.81
C LYS A 605 -34.17 3.10 3.25
#